data_ae4f20005addc77c0ffcc8e8cac37753
#
_entry.id   ae4f20005addc77c0ffcc8e8cac37753
#
_cell.length_a   1.000
_cell.length_b   1.000
_cell.length_c   1.000
_cell.angle_alpha   90.00
_cell.angle_beta   90.00
_cell.angle_gamma   90.00
#
_symmetry.space_group_name_H-M   'P 1'
#
loop_
_entity.id
_entity.type
_entity.pdbx_description
1 polymer ?
#
loop_
_entity_poly.entity_id
_entity_poly.type
_entity_poly.pdbx_seq_one_letter_code
_entity_poly.pdbx_strand_id
1 'polypeptide(L)'
;MKVALVTGAGRGIGRACAETLAASGWKVAVGYRTSDADAKETLEAIESAGGVGTAVHLDIVDEASVSDAFKQANEALGPVTGLVNNAGFSRDGLLLKYPLEIYQRTLDTNVRGAFLCTREALRTMLRTRWGRIVNMSSVISLRGNAGQTAYAASKSALVGLTKSLSREVGAKGITVNAVLPGLLDTEMTAHLTEQARAFYIDQTPIGRTAHLDEVAAVVRFLMSDEASYVNGAAIPVDGGLTA
;
A
#
# COMPACT_ATOMS: atom_id res chain seq x y z
N MET A 1 -6.25 -19.50 9.54
CA MET A 1 -6.16 -18.02 9.51
C MET A 1 -5.41 -17.60 8.24
N LYS A 2 -5.83 -16.51 7.61
CA LYS A 2 -5.19 -15.94 6.42
C LYS A 2 -3.96 -15.13 6.84
N VAL A 3 -2.95 -15.06 5.96
CA VAL A 3 -1.72 -14.30 6.21
C VAL A 3 -1.61 -13.15 5.22
N ALA A 4 -1.42 -11.93 5.72
CA ALA A 4 -1.18 -10.74 4.92
C ALA A 4 0.25 -10.23 5.11
N LEU A 5 0.90 -9.82 4.03
CA LEU A 5 2.13 -9.04 4.07
C LEU A 5 1.80 -7.59 3.70
N VAL A 6 2.22 -6.66 4.55
CA VAL A 6 2.06 -5.21 4.32
C VAL A 6 3.44 -4.59 4.15
N THR A 7 3.71 -4.01 2.98
CA THR A 7 5.00 -3.37 2.72
C THR A 7 5.04 -1.97 3.30
N GLY A 8 6.17 -1.58 3.94
CA GLY A 8 6.30 -0.29 4.60
C GLY A 8 5.32 -0.12 5.76
N ALA A 9 5.16 -1.17 6.56
CA ALA A 9 4.15 -1.25 7.61
C ALA A 9 4.60 -0.71 8.99
N GLY A 10 5.80 -0.15 9.11
CA GLY A 10 6.29 0.39 10.38
C GLY A 10 5.61 1.70 10.80
N ARG A 11 4.96 2.45 9.89
CA ARG A 11 4.34 3.75 10.20
C ARG A 11 3.24 4.12 9.21
N GLY A 12 2.52 5.20 9.52
CA GLY A 12 1.52 5.80 8.64
C GLY A 12 0.44 4.83 8.18
N ILE A 13 0.05 4.91 6.90
CA ILE A 13 -1.01 4.07 6.32
C ILE A 13 -0.67 2.58 6.43
N GLY A 14 0.61 2.21 6.24
CA GLY A 14 1.04 0.81 6.31
C GLY A 14 0.84 0.21 7.70
N ARG A 15 1.18 0.95 8.76
CA ARG A 15 0.94 0.57 10.15
C ARG A 15 -0.56 0.43 10.44
N ALA A 16 -1.36 1.44 10.07
CA ALA A 16 -2.80 1.39 10.27
C ALA A 16 -3.44 0.19 9.53
N CYS A 17 -2.99 -0.12 8.30
CA CYS A 17 -3.43 -1.31 7.58
C CYS A 17 -3.04 -2.61 8.31
N ALA A 18 -1.80 -2.70 8.81
CA ALA A 18 -1.31 -3.88 9.53
C ALA A 18 -2.12 -4.15 10.81
N GLU A 19 -2.33 -3.11 11.63
CA GLU A 19 -3.11 -3.18 12.87
C GLU A 19 -4.58 -3.53 12.58
N THR A 20 -5.21 -2.88 11.60
CA THR A 20 -6.61 -3.12 11.23
C THR A 20 -6.84 -4.53 10.66
N LEU A 21 -5.89 -5.05 9.87
CA LEU A 21 -5.95 -6.41 9.36
C LEU A 21 -5.78 -7.43 10.50
N ALA A 22 -4.83 -7.21 11.42
CA ALA A 22 -4.64 -8.07 12.57
C ALA A 22 -5.90 -8.13 13.47
N ALA A 23 -6.51 -6.99 13.76
CA ALA A 23 -7.78 -6.90 14.48
C ALA A 23 -8.94 -7.62 13.78
N SER A 24 -8.84 -7.83 12.47
CA SER A 24 -9.82 -8.57 11.66
C SER A 24 -9.50 -10.06 11.52
N GLY A 25 -8.55 -10.58 12.30
CA GLY A 25 -8.19 -12.00 12.35
C GLY A 25 -7.18 -12.46 11.30
N TRP A 26 -6.49 -11.54 10.61
CA TRP A 26 -5.34 -11.87 9.79
C TRP A 26 -4.11 -12.04 10.67
N LYS A 27 -3.22 -12.97 10.30
CA LYS A 27 -1.84 -12.91 10.74
C LYS A 27 -1.09 -11.94 9.82
N VAL A 28 -0.25 -11.07 10.37
CA VAL A 28 0.34 -9.97 9.60
C VAL A 28 1.86 -10.01 9.61
N ALA A 29 2.46 -10.08 8.42
CA ALA A 29 3.87 -9.80 8.22
C ALA A 29 4.08 -8.30 8.02
N VAL A 30 4.73 -7.65 8.99
CA VAL A 30 5.08 -6.23 9.00
C VAL A 30 6.37 -6.04 8.21
N GLY A 31 6.25 -5.67 6.93
CA GLY A 31 7.41 -5.44 6.05
C GLY A 31 8.04 -4.07 6.29
N TYR A 32 9.34 -4.03 6.58
CA TYR A 32 10.09 -2.80 6.81
C TYR A 32 11.46 -2.82 6.11
N ARG A 33 12.04 -1.65 5.83
CA ARG A 33 13.36 -1.57 5.22
C ARG A 33 14.42 -0.98 6.14
N THR A 34 14.15 0.17 6.76
CA THR A 34 15.17 0.96 7.46
C THR A 34 14.98 1.06 8.96
N SER A 35 13.76 1.08 9.46
CA SER A 35 13.46 1.23 10.88
C SER A 35 12.92 -0.07 11.47
N ASP A 36 13.80 -0.82 12.10
CA ASP A 36 13.44 -1.99 12.89
C ASP A 36 12.59 -1.60 14.12
N ALA A 37 12.88 -0.43 14.70
CA ALA A 37 12.13 0.10 15.84
C ALA A 37 10.66 0.36 15.49
N ASP A 38 10.36 1.06 14.37
CA ASP A 38 8.99 1.32 13.94
C ASP A 38 8.23 0.03 13.65
N ALA A 39 8.92 -0.97 13.06
CA ALA A 39 8.31 -2.28 12.80
C ALA A 39 8.00 -3.05 14.09
N LYS A 40 8.86 -2.96 15.10
CA LYS A 40 8.63 -3.53 16.43
C LYS A 40 7.46 -2.85 17.14
N GLU A 41 7.37 -1.53 17.12
CA GLU A 41 6.22 -0.81 17.68
C GLU A 41 4.90 -1.26 17.05
N THR A 42 4.88 -1.44 15.71
CA THR A 42 3.69 -1.95 15.01
C THR A 42 3.37 -3.38 15.45
N LEU A 43 4.38 -4.23 15.61
CA LEU A 43 4.20 -5.60 16.07
C LEU A 43 3.68 -5.66 17.51
N GLU A 44 4.24 -4.86 18.41
CA GLU A 44 3.80 -4.75 19.80
C GLU A 44 2.33 -4.28 19.89
N ALA A 45 1.92 -3.33 19.03
CA ALA A 45 0.52 -2.90 18.96
C ALA A 45 -0.41 -4.02 18.50
N ILE A 46 -0.01 -4.79 17.49
CA ILE A 46 -0.75 -5.96 17.01
C ILE A 46 -0.89 -7.01 18.12
N GLU A 47 0.18 -7.37 18.80
CA GLU A 47 0.20 -8.37 19.86
C GLU A 47 -0.60 -7.93 21.10
N SER A 48 -0.48 -6.66 21.50
CA SER A 48 -1.23 -6.08 22.61
C SER A 48 -2.75 -6.09 22.37
N ALA A 49 -3.17 -6.02 21.09
CA ALA A 49 -4.57 -6.16 20.68
C ALA A 49 -5.00 -7.63 20.50
N GLY A 50 -4.15 -8.62 20.85
CA GLY A 50 -4.44 -10.04 20.71
C GLY A 50 -4.25 -10.59 19.29
N GLY A 51 -3.67 -9.81 18.39
CA GLY A 51 -3.33 -10.25 17.03
C GLY A 51 -2.04 -11.07 16.97
N VAL A 52 -1.74 -11.59 15.79
CA VAL A 52 -0.52 -12.38 15.53
C VAL A 52 0.25 -11.75 14.38
N GLY A 53 1.52 -11.46 14.57
CA GLY A 53 2.36 -10.88 13.54
C GLY A 53 3.82 -11.32 13.58
N THR A 54 4.57 -10.91 12.59
CA THR A 54 6.04 -10.97 12.56
C THR A 54 6.60 -9.81 11.78
N ALA A 55 7.73 -9.26 12.20
CA ALA A 55 8.44 -8.25 11.44
C ALA A 55 9.40 -8.93 10.44
N VAL A 56 9.41 -8.47 9.19
CA VAL A 56 10.30 -9.00 8.15
C VAL A 56 11.05 -7.85 7.47
N HIS A 57 12.37 -7.95 7.39
CA HIS A 57 13.15 -7.00 6.61
C HIS A 57 12.84 -7.16 5.12
N LEU A 58 12.48 -6.06 4.47
CA LEU A 58 12.00 -6.06 3.09
C LEU A 58 12.43 -4.80 2.35
N ASP A 59 13.49 -4.89 1.55
CA ASP A 59 13.75 -3.90 0.51
C ASP A 59 13.02 -4.32 -0.76
N ILE A 60 11.93 -3.63 -1.06
CA ILE A 60 11.04 -3.97 -2.18
C ILE A 60 11.68 -3.80 -3.57
N VAL A 61 12.80 -3.09 -3.68
CA VAL A 61 13.51 -2.92 -4.97
C VAL A 61 14.59 -3.97 -5.20
N ASP A 62 14.89 -4.79 -4.18
CA ASP A 62 15.81 -5.92 -4.27
C ASP A 62 15.03 -7.25 -4.34
N GLU A 63 15.18 -7.95 -5.45
CA GLU A 63 14.47 -9.22 -5.71
C GLU A 63 14.82 -10.30 -4.70
N ALA A 64 16.08 -10.37 -4.26
CA ALA A 64 16.50 -11.35 -3.25
C ALA A 64 15.87 -11.03 -1.88
N SER A 65 15.88 -9.75 -1.46
CA SER A 65 15.22 -9.30 -0.24
C SER A 65 13.72 -9.59 -0.25
N VAL A 66 13.05 -9.39 -1.38
CA VAL A 66 11.61 -9.73 -1.52
C VAL A 66 11.39 -11.22 -1.34
N SER A 67 12.16 -12.08 -2.02
CA SER A 67 12.04 -13.53 -1.91
C SER A 67 12.27 -14.01 -0.47
N ASP A 68 13.30 -13.51 0.19
CA ASP A 68 13.64 -13.87 1.57
C ASP A 68 12.57 -13.41 2.57
N ALA A 69 12.02 -12.21 2.41
CA ALA A 69 10.96 -11.70 3.27
C ALA A 69 9.67 -12.55 3.17
N PHE A 70 9.27 -12.93 1.96
CA PHE A 70 8.13 -13.83 1.77
C PHE A 70 8.39 -15.23 2.34
N LYS A 71 9.61 -15.75 2.20
CA LYS A 71 10.01 -17.02 2.82
C LYS A 71 9.89 -16.96 4.33
N GLN A 72 10.48 -15.94 4.97
CA GLN A 72 10.39 -15.73 6.44
C GLN A 72 8.93 -15.59 6.90
N ALA A 73 8.10 -14.80 6.19
CA ALA A 73 6.69 -14.65 6.51
C ALA A 73 5.92 -15.98 6.40
N ASN A 74 6.19 -16.77 5.35
CA ASN A 74 5.57 -18.09 5.16
C ASN A 74 5.98 -19.09 6.26
N GLU A 75 7.24 -19.08 6.69
CA GLU A 75 7.75 -19.95 7.76
C GLU A 75 7.16 -19.59 9.13
N ALA A 76 7.06 -18.28 9.43
CA ALA A 76 6.57 -17.81 10.73
C ALA A 76 5.04 -17.88 10.87
N LEU A 77 4.29 -17.53 9.82
CA LEU A 77 2.85 -17.32 9.91
C LEU A 77 2.02 -18.28 9.08
N GLY A 78 2.64 -18.93 8.11
CA GLY A 78 1.97 -19.73 7.08
C GLY A 78 1.86 -18.99 5.75
N PRO A 79 1.23 -19.60 4.73
CA PRO A 79 1.25 -19.08 3.35
C PRO A 79 0.66 -17.68 3.23
N VAL A 80 1.44 -16.73 2.69
CA VAL A 80 1.01 -15.35 2.43
C VAL A 80 0.00 -15.37 1.28
N THR A 81 -1.25 -15.07 1.60
CA THR A 81 -2.38 -15.03 0.66
C THR A 81 -3.00 -13.63 0.57
N GLY A 82 -2.51 -12.66 1.33
CA GLY A 82 -2.87 -11.25 1.26
C GLY A 82 -1.62 -10.39 1.04
N LEU A 83 -1.72 -9.37 0.18
CA LEU A 83 -0.64 -8.42 -0.04
C LEU A 83 -1.18 -6.99 -0.09
N VAL A 84 -0.58 -6.11 0.73
CA VAL A 84 -0.79 -4.67 0.64
C VAL A 84 0.52 -4.02 0.19
N ASN A 85 0.57 -3.61 -1.08
CA ASN A 85 1.67 -2.83 -1.64
C ASN A 85 1.52 -1.36 -1.22
N ASN A 86 2.00 -1.03 -0.01
CA ASN A 86 1.90 0.31 0.57
C ASN A 86 3.23 1.09 0.50
N ALA A 87 4.38 0.42 0.60
CA ALA A 87 5.67 1.09 0.54
C ALA A 87 5.77 2.02 -0.67
N GLY A 88 6.22 3.24 -0.46
CA GLY A 88 6.29 4.23 -1.50
C GLY A 88 7.29 5.35 -1.19
N PHE A 89 7.64 6.08 -2.22
CA PHE A 89 8.55 7.22 -2.17
C PHE A 89 7.96 8.38 -2.98
N SER A 90 8.06 9.59 -2.44
CA SER A 90 7.77 10.83 -3.14
C SER A 90 8.84 11.87 -2.84
N ARG A 91 9.18 12.64 -3.85
CA ARG A 91 9.95 13.88 -3.71
C ARG A 91 9.39 14.86 -4.71
N ASP A 92 9.01 16.03 -4.24
CA ASP A 92 8.42 17.05 -5.10
C ASP A 92 9.53 17.84 -5.82
N GLY A 93 9.24 18.28 -7.03
CA GLY A 93 10.13 19.08 -7.85
C GLY A 93 9.57 19.34 -9.25
N LEU A 94 9.77 20.55 -9.77
CA LEU A 94 9.33 20.91 -11.11
C LEU A 94 10.11 20.12 -12.17
N LEU A 95 9.42 19.61 -13.19
CA LEU A 95 9.93 18.70 -14.19
C LEU A 95 11.26 19.16 -14.82
N LEU A 96 11.37 20.44 -15.18
CA LEU A 96 12.57 20.98 -15.83
C LEU A 96 13.85 20.84 -14.98
N LYS A 97 13.72 20.82 -13.66
CA LYS A 97 14.85 20.72 -12.70
C LYS A 97 14.82 19.40 -11.91
N TYR A 98 13.95 18.46 -12.30
CA TYR A 98 13.80 17.23 -11.56
C TYR A 98 14.96 16.26 -11.86
N PRO A 99 15.73 15.81 -10.85
CA PRO A 99 16.88 14.92 -11.08
C PRO A 99 16.41 13.55 -11.61
N LEU A 100 17.08 13.04 -12.64
CA LEU A 100 16.72 11.76 -13.27
C LEU A 100 16.87 10.58 -12.30
N GLU A 101 17.85 10.61 -11.41
CA GLU A 101 18.04 9.59 -10.37
C GLU A 101 16.87 9.53 -9.37
N ILE A 102 16.25 10.69 -9.07
CA ILE A 102 15.06 10.75 -8.20
C ILE A 102 13.83 10.23 -8.95
N TYR A 103 13.69 10.55 -10.23
CA TYR A 103 12.65 9.98 -11.08
C TYR A 103 12.75 8.45 -11.10
N GLN A 104 13.94 7.92 -11.38
CA GLN A 104 14.19 6.48 -11.42
C GLN A 104 13.89 5.82 -10.08
N ARG A 105 14.40 6.39 -8.97
CA ARG A 105 14.11 5.90 -7.62
C ARG A 105 12.61 5.89 -7.33
N THR A 106 11.85 6.89 -7.79
CA THR A 106 10.39 6.94 -7.60
C THR A 106 9.71 5.78 -8.32
N LEU A 107 10.08 5.51 -9.57
CA LEU A 107 9.54 4.38 -10.33
C LEU A 107 9.98 3.03 -9.74
N ASP A 108 11.25 2.88 -9.40
CA ASP A 108 11.77 1.64 -8.81
C ASP A 108 11.04 1.31 -7.50
N THR A 109 10.87 2.30 -6.62
CA THR A 109 10.18 2.07 -5.35
C THR A 109 8.68 1.81 -5.57
N ASN A 110 7.99 2.71 -6.26
CA ASN A 110 6.53 2.68 -6.29
C ASN A 110 5.96 1.66 -7.27
N VAL A 111 6.66 1.36 -8.37
CA VAL A 111 6.16 0.48 -9.43
C VAL A 111 6.88 -0.86 -9.43
N ARG A 112 8.22 -0.86 -9.60
CA ARG A 112 9.00 -2.09 -9.63
C ARG A 112 8.88 -2.86 -8.32
N GLY A 113 8.94 -2.19 -7.17
CA GLY A 113 8.78 -2.82 -5.86
C GLY A 113 7.43 -3.51 -5.70
N ALA A 114 6.34 -2.82 -6.06
CA ALA A 114 5.01 -3.43 -6.05
C ALA A 114 4.88 -4.61 -7.01
N PHE A 115 5.51 -4.52 -8.20
CA PHE A 115 5.56 -5.63 -9.15
C PHE A 115 6.30 -6.85 -8.58
N LEU A 116 7.46 -6.67 -7.96
CA LEU A 116 8.26 -7.76 -7.39
C LEU A 116 7.50 -8.45 -6.24
N CYS A 117 6.96 -7.69 -5.30
CA CYS A 117 6.16 -8.23 -4.20
C CYS A 117 4.92 -8.97 -4.70
N THR A 118 4.24 -8.40 -5.70
CA THR A 118 3.06 -9.04 -6.31
C THR A 118 3.43 -10.37 -6.99
N ARG A 119 4.52 -10.40 -7.76
CA ARG A 119 5.00 -11.61 -8.44
C ARG A 119 5.32 -12.72 -7.44
N GLU A 120 5.94 -12.37 -6.31
CA GLU A 120 6.25 -13.36 -5.28
C GLU A 120 4.99 -13.86 -4.56
N ALA A 121 4.07 -12.97 -4.20
CA ALA A 121 2.79 -13.34 -3.59
C ALA A 121 1.97 -14.29 -4.47
N LEU A 122 1.96 -14.05 -5.78
CA LEU A 122 1.22 -14.88 -6.73
C LEU A 122 1.67 -16.34 -6.76
N ARG A 123 2.93 -16.67 -6.44
CA ARG A 123 3.42 -18.05 -6.35
C ARG A 123 2.60 -18.89 -5.36
N THR A 124 2.21 -18.27 -4.24
CA THR A 124 1.37 -18.91 -3.22
C THR A 124 -0.11 -18.82 -3.57
N MET A 125 -0.59 -17.64 -3.95
CA MET A 125 -2.00 -17.38 -4.23
C MET A 125 -2.54 -18.25 -5.38
N LEU A 126 -1.76 -18.48 -6.43
CA LEU A 126 -2.15 -19.36 -7.55
C LEU A 126 -2.28 -20.82 -7.12
N ARG A 127 -1.43 -21.30 -6.20
CA ARG A 127 -1.52 -22.67 -5.66
C ARG A 127 -2.74 -22.85 -4.76
N THR A 128 -3.01 -21.86 -3.92
CA THR A 128 -4.17 -21.89 -2.99
C THR A 128 -5.48 -21.54 -3.69
N ARG A 129 -5.44 -21.01 -4.92
CA ARG A 129 -6.59 -20.49 -5.66
C ARG A 129 -7.41 -19.49 -4.86
N TRP A 130 -6.72 -18.70 -4.06
CA TRP A 130 -7.28 -17.63 -3.26
C TRP A 130 -6.22 -16.56 -3.02
N GLY A 131 -6.58 -15.29 -3.16
CA GLY A 131 -5.68 -14.18 -2.85
C GLY A 131 -6.38 -12.83 -2.86
N ARG A 132 -5.79 -11.88 -2.15
CA ARG A 132 -6.19 -10.47 -2.10
C ARG A 132 -4.95 -9.59 -2.25
N ILE A 133 -4.97 -8.71 -3.25
CA ILE A 133 -3.89 -7.75 -3.50
C ILE A 133 -4.49 -6.34 -3.50
N VAL A 134 -3.94 -5.46 -2.67
CA VAL A 134 -4.28 -4.05 -2.63
C VAL A 134 -3.04 -3.22 -2.92
N ASN A 135 -3.12 -2.39 -3.95
CA ASN A 135 -2.08 -1.44 -4.32
C ASN A 135 -2.41 -0.05 -3.81
N MET A 136 -1.55 0.54 -2.98
CA MET A 136 -1.73 1.92 -2.49
C MET A 136 -1.28 2.91 -3.57
N SER A 137 -2.26 3.38 -4.35
CA SER A 137 -2.07 4.45 -5.32
C SER A 137 -2.21 5.83 -4.63
N SER A 138 -2.83 6.79 -5.26
CA SER A 138 -3.14 8.13 -4.76
C SER A 138 -4.15 8.81 -5.67
N VAL A 139 -4.94 9.75 -5.16
CA VAL A 139 -5.75 10.66 -6.00
C VAL A 139 -4.91 11.46 -7.00
N ILE A 140 -3.62 11.63 -6.74
CA ILE A 140 -2.67 12.25 -7.68
C ILE A 140 -2.59 11.46 -9.00
N SER A 141 -2.88 10.17 -9.00
CA SER A 141 -2.98 9.36 -10.23
C SER A 141 -4.14 9.77 -11.14
N LEU A 142 -5.16 10.43 -10.60
CA LEU A 142 -6.34 10.88 -11.34
C LEU A 142 -6.23 12.36 -11.75
N ARG A 143 -5.82 13.22 -10.82
CA ARG A 143 -5.84 14.68 -11.05
C ARG A 143 -4.48 15.29 -11.39
N GLY A 144 -3.39 14.59 -11.11
CA GLY A 144 -2.05 15.18 -11.14
C GLY A 144 -1.83 16.21 -10.02
N ASN A 145 -0.61 16.72 -9.93
CA ASN A 145 -0.26 17.87 -9.09
C ASN A 145 1.03 18.51 -9.61
N ALA A 146 1.13 19.82 -9.57
CA ALA A 146 2.36 20.54 -9.94
C ALA A 146 3.52 20.09 -9.02
N GLY A 147 4.68 19.79 -9.63
CA GLY A 147 5.85 19.28 -8.91
C GLY A 147 5.82 17.78 -8.59
N GLN A 148 4.76 17.05 -8.92
CA GLN A 148 4.64 15.61 -8.62
C GLN A 148 4.58 14.73 -9.88
N THR A 149 5.18 15.14 -10.99
CA THR A 149 5.11 14.40 -12.26
C THR A 149 5.56 12.95 -12.14
N ALA A 150 6.72 12.70 -11.49
CA ALA A 150 7.23 11.34 -11.28
C ALA A 150 6.32 10.52 -10.37
N TYR A 151 5.84 11.12 -9.28
CA TYR A 151 4.92 10.47 -8.34
C TYR A 151 3.58 10.15 -9.00
N ALA A 152 2.98 11.10 -9.71
CA ALA A 152 1.74 10.90 -10.46
C ALA A 152 1.88 9.75 -11.47
N ALA A 153 2.95 9.76 -12.28
CA ALA A 153 3.24 8.68 -13.22
C ALA A 153 3.33 7.32 -12.53
N SER A 154 4.06 7.23 -11.40
CA SER A 154 4.22 5.99 -10.64
C SER A 154 2.91 5.48 -10.05
N LYS A 155 2.07 6.37 -9.52
CA LYS A 155 0.79 5.99 -8.92
C LYS A 155 -0.27 5.65 -9.98
N SER A 156 -0.22 6.29 -11.16
CA SER A 156 -1.03 5.89 -12.32
C SER A 156 -0.62 4.51 -12.85
N ALA A 157 0.67 4.19 -12.85
CA ALA A 157 1.17 2.87 -13.24
C ALA A 157 0.60 1.75 -12.35
N LEU A 158 0.42 1.99 -11.04
CA LEU A 158 -0.23 1.03 -10.14
C LEU A 158 -1.69 0.77 -10.49
N VAL A 159 -2.42 1.77 -10.98
CA VAL A 159 -3.79 1.59 -11.47
C VAL A 159 -3.81 0.70 -12.73
N GLY A 160 -2.88 0.94 -13.66
CA GLY A 160 -2.71 0.11 -14.84
C GLY A 160 -2.36 -1.35 -14.49
N LEU A 161 -1.39 -1.53 -13.59
CA LEU A 161 -0.99 -2.85 -13.07
C LEU A 161 -2.18 -3.57 -12.42
N THR A 162 -2.95 -2.87 -11.58
CA THR A 162 -4.15 -3.40 -10.94
C THR A 162 -5.15 -3.93 -11.96
N LYS A 163 -5.50 -3.13 -12.95
CA LYS A 163 -6.48 -3.48 -13.99
C LYS A 163 -6.02 -4.65 -14.85
N SER A 164 -4.76 -4.68 -15.26
CA SER A 164 -4.21 -5.76 -16.09
C SER A 164 -4.17 -7.07 -15.30
N LEU A 165 -3.56 -7.04 -14.11
CA LEU A 165 -3.40 -8.23 -13.29
C LEU A 165 -4.74 -8.83 -12.84
N SER A 166 -5.73 -7.99 -12.52
CA SER A 166 -7.07 -8.47 -12.14
C SER A 166 -7.70 -9.36 -13.21
N ARG A 167 -7.42 -9.13 -14.50
CA ARG A 167 -7.87 -9.96 -15.64
C ARG A 167 -7.11 -11.27 -15.73
N GLU A 168 -5.81 -11.26 -15.43
CA GLU A 168 -4.97 -12.47 -15.51
C GLU A 168 -5.32 -13.48 -14.42
N VAL A 169 -5.63 -13.01 -13.20
CA VAL A 169 -5.73 -13.88 -12.03
C VAL A 169 -7.14 -14.02 -11.45
N GLY A 170 -8.12 -13.24 -11.92
CA GLY A 170 -9.49 -13.26 -11.40
C GLY A 170 -10.14 -14.62 -11.42
N ALA A 171 -10.01 -15.38 -12.52
CA ALA A 171 -10.52 -16.75 -12.65
C ALA A 171 -9.82 -17.76 -11.70
N LYS A 172 -8.77 -17.33 -10.99
CA LYS A 172 -8.06 -18.14 -10.00
C LYS A 172 -8.47 -17.81 -8.55
N GLY A 173 -9.53 -17.01 -8.36
CA GLY A 173 -10.02 -16.62 -7.04
C GLY A 173 -9.19 -15.51 -6.38
N ILE A 174 -8.39 -14.78 -7.16
CA ILE A 174 -7.52 -13.70 -6.68
C ILE A 174 -8.11 -12.37 -7.14
N THR A 175 -8.32 -11.43 -6.21
CA THR A 175 -8.73 -10.06 -6.54
C THR A 175 -7.55 -9.10 -6.40
N VAL A 176 -7.51 -8.12 -7.28
CA VAL A 176 -6.48 -7.07 -7.30
C VAL A 176 -7.16 -5.72 -7.41
N ASN A 177 -6.99 -4.86 -6.42
CA ASN A 177 -7.61 -3.55 -6.37
C ASN A 177 -6.59 -2.46 -6.00
N ALA A 178 -6.88 -1.22 -6.34
CA ALA A 178 -6.11 -0.06 -5.92
C ALA A 178 -6.95 0.83 -5.00
N VAL A 179 -6.35 1.32 -3.93
CA VAL A 179 -6.89 2.37 -3.08
C VAL A 179 -6.15 3.67 -3.39
N LEU A 180 -6.90 4.75 -3.55
CA LEU A 180 -6.41 6.06 -3.92
C LEU A 180 -6.69 7.06 -2.79
N PRO A 181 -5.81 7.14 -1.79
CA PRO A 181 -6.00 8.08 -0.70
C PRO A 181 -5.91 9.54 -1.17
N GLY A 182 -6.73 10.40 -0.54
CA GLY A 182 -6.63 11.85 -0.62
C GLY A 182 -5.51 12.40 0.27
N LEU A 183 -5.74 13.60 0.85
CA LEU A 183 -4.78 14.18 1.79
C LEU A 183 -4.94 13.54 3.17
N LEU A 184 -3.83 13.03 3.69
CA LEU A 184 -3.70 12.48 5.04
C LEU A 184 -2.58 13.18 5.81
N ASP A 185 -2.69 13.18 7.13
CA ASP A 185 -1.65 13.64 8.03
C ASP A 185 -0.63 12.53 8.28
N THR A 186 0.46 12.57 7.52
CA THR A 186 1.56 11.62 7.58
C THR A 186 2.90 12.36 7.49
N GLU A 187 3.99 11.68 7.81
CA GLU A 187 5.33 12.25 7.57
C GLU A 187 5.57 12.65 6.11
N MET A 188 4.95 11.95 5.16
CA MET A 188 5.06 12.27 3.74
C MET A 188 4.43 13.62 3.40
N THR A 189 3.45 14.08 4.16
CA THR A 189 2.73 15.36 3.97
C THR A 189 3.14 16.42 4.99
N ALA A 190 4.00 16.10 5.96
CA ALA A 190 4.44 17.02 7.02
C ALA A 190 5.19 18.26 6.50
N HIS A 191 5.75 18.18 5.29
CA HIS A 191 6.43 19.31 4.64
C HIS A 191 5.47 20.32 3.98
N LEU A 192 4.17 20.01 3.89
CA LEU A 192 3.19 20.94 3.32
C LEU A 192 3.03 22.16 4.22
N THR A 193 3.07 23.35 3.61
CA THR A 193 2.76 24.59 4.30
C THR A 193 1.29 24.60 4.73
N GLU A 194 0.97 25.39 5.77
CA GLU A 194 -0.44 25.58 6.20
C GLU A 194 -1.34 26.05 5.06
N GLN A 195 -0.83 26.93 4.20
CA GLN A 195 -1.58 27.42 3.04
C GLN A 195 -1.86 26.31 2.03
N ALA A 196 -0.87 25.45 1.71
CA ALA A 196 -1.07 24.32 0.83
C ALA A 196 -2.05 23.32 1.42
N ARG A 197 -1.96 23.05 2.73
CA ARG A 197 -2.88 22.18 3.45
C ARG A 197 -4.31 22.73 3.43
N ALA A 198 -4.49 24.02 3.76
CA ALA A 198 -5.80 24.69 3.72
C ALA A 198 -6.42 24.64 2.31
N PHE A 199 -5.61 24.85 1.28
CA PHE A 199 -6.04 24.75 -0.10
C PHE A 199 -6.61 23.36 -0.47
N TYR A 200 -5.96 22.27 -0.02
CA TYR A 200 -6.48 20.92 -0.24
C TYR A 200 -7.75 20.64 0.57
N ILE A 201 -7.82 21.12 1.82
CA ILE A 201 -9.01 20.96 2.68
C ILE A 201 -10.20 21.69 2.07
N ASP A 202 -10.00 22.91 1.56
CA ASP A 202 -11.03 23.71 0.91
C ASP A 202 -11.61 23.02 -0.35
N GLN A 203 -10.76 22.32 -1.10
CA GLN A 203 -11.19 21.52 -2.25
C GLN A 203 -11.84 20.18 -1.89
N THR A 204 -11.74 19.76 -0.63
CA THR A 204 -12.29 18.48 -0.18
C THR A 204 -13.70 18.68 0.37
N PRO A 205 -14.76 18.15 -0.25
CA PRO A 205 -16.15 18.35 0.19
C PRO A 205 -16.41 18.01 1.68
N ILE A 206 -15.71 17.00 2.22
CA ILE A 206 -15.81 16.67 3.66
C ILE A 206 -15.13 17.73 4.56
N GLY A 207 -14.30 18.63 4.02
CA GLY A 207 -13.73 19.77 4.73
C GLY A 207 -12.62 19.44 5.74
N ARG A 208 -11.98 18.28 5.62
CA ARG A 208 -10.86 17.86 6.47
C ARG A 208 -9.93 16.87 5.77
N THR A 209 -8.78 16.62 6.35
CA THR A 209 -7.92 15.50 6.00
C THR A 209 -8.54 14.17 6.43
N ALA A 210 -8.18 13.07 5.74
CA ALA A 210 -8.58 11.74 6.17
C ALA A 210 -7.76 11.27 7.37
N HIS A 211 -8.36 10.45 8.23
CA HIS A 211 -7.65 9.66 9.23
C HIS A 211 -7.06 8.40 8.59
N LEU A 212 -5.96 7.89 9.13
CA LEU A 212 -5.31 6.67 8.61
C LEU A 212 -6.25 5.47 8.65
N ASP A 213 -7.07 5.37 9.68
CA ASP A 213 -8.03 4.29 9.87
C ASP A 213 -9.14 4.27 8.81
N GLU A 214 -9.51 5.43 8.24
CA GLU A 214 -10.52 5.50 7.18
C GLU A 214 -9.99 4.83 5.90
N VAL A 215 -8.71 5.00 5.59
CA VAL A 215 -8.06 4.31 4.47
C VAL A 215 -7.86 2.82 4.80
N ALA A 216 -7.41 2.50 6.01
CA ALA A 216 -7.20 1.13 6.46
C ALA A 216 -8.51 0.32 6.47
N ALA A 217 -9.65 0.93 6.79
CA ALA A 217 -10.96 0.30 6.75
C ALA A 217 -11.34 -0.16 5.32
N VAL A 218 -11.05 0.66 4.31
CA VAL A 218 -11.28 0.29 2.90
C VAL A 218 -10.34 -0.84 2.48
N VAL A 219 -9.07 -0.78 2.89
CA VAL A 219 -8.11 -1.88 2.65
C VAL A 219 -8.62 -3.17 3.30
N ARG A 220 -9.06 -3.14 4.55
CA ARG A 220 -9.63 -4.29 5.25
C ARG A 220 -10.82 -4.89 4.51
N PHE A 221 -11.74 -4.05 4.04
CA PHE A 221 -12.86 -4.50 3.21
C PHE A 221 -12.38 -5.22 1.96
N LEU A 222 -11.46 -4.64 1.19
CA LEU A 222 -10.93 -5.24 -0.03
C LEU A 222 -10.15 -6.54 0.21
N MET A 223 -9.60 -6.72 1.39
CA MET A 223 -8.90 -7.94 1.82
C MET A 223 -9.86 -9.02 2.32
N SER A 224 -11.12 -8.71 2.55
CA SER A 224 -12.15 -9.63 3.07
C SER A 224 -12.79 -10.51 1.99
N ASP A 225 -13.60 -11.47 2.40
CA ASP A 225 -14.43 -12.27 1.49
C ASP A 225 -15.67 -11.49 1.00
N GLU A 226 -16.10 -10.46 1.73
CA GLU A 226 -17.20 -9.57 1.36
C GLU A 226 -16.88 -8.82 0.05
N ALA A 227 -15.61 -8.53 -0.22
CA ALA A 227 -15.13 -7.89 -1.45
C ALA A 227 -14.82 -8.87 -2.58
N SER A 228 -15.29 -10.13 -2.53
CA SER A 228 -14.94 -11.17 -3.51
C SER A 228 -15.34 -10.84 -4.96
N TYR A 229 -16.28 -9.92 -5.15
CA TYR A 229 -16.70 -9.46 -6.49
C TYR A 229 -16.15 -8.07 -6.86
N VAL A 230 -15.33 -7.47 -5.98
CA VAL A 230 -14.60 -6.22 -6.27
C VAL A 230 -13.23 -6.58 -6.82
N ASN A 231 -13.02 -6.38 -8.13
CA ASN A 231 -11.79 -6.76 -8.81
C ASN A 231 -11.44 -5.77 -9.93
N GLY A 232 -10.19 -5.32 -9.96
CA GLY A 232 -9.70 -4.33 -10.92
C GLY A 232 -10.15 -2.89 -10.63
N ALA A 233 -10.74 -2.64 -9.46
CA ALA A 233 -11.22 -1.33 -9.07
C ALA A 233 -10.06 -0.39 -8.64
N ALA A 234 -10.24 0.90 -8.92
CA ALA A 234 -9.43 1.98 -8.37
C ALA A 234 -10.36 2.87 -7.53
N ILE A 235 -10.23 2.78 -6.21
CA ILE A 235 -11.20 3.33 -5.25
C ILE A 235 -10.61 4.57 -4.58
N PRO A 236 -11.11 5.79 -4.87
CA PRO A 236 -10.75 6.98 -4.11
C PRO A 236 -11.24 6.89 -2.66
N VAL A 237 -10.38 7.29 -1.73
CA VAL A 237 -10.70 7.49 -0.31
C VAL A 237 -10.22 8.89 0.04
N ASP A 238 -10.96 9.89 -0.39
CA ASP A 238 -10.46 11.26 -0.56
C ASP A 238 -11.44 12.36 -0.11
N GLY A 239 -12.55 11.99 0.51
CA GLY A 239 -13.55 12.94 0.96
C GLY A 239 -14.25 13.75 -0.16
N GLY A 240 -14.22 13.23 -1.39
CA GLY A 240 -14.80 13.87 -2.57
C GLY A 240 -13.83 14.80 -3.32
N LEU A 241 -12.55 14.82 -2.97
CA LEU A 241 -11.53 15.69 -3.61
C LEU A 241 -11.42 15.48 -5.12
N THR A 242 -11.78 14.30 -5.63
CA THR A 242 -11.75 13.97 -7.07
C THR A 242 -13.12 13.75 -7.70
N ALA A 243 -14.20 14.09 -7.00
CA ALA A 243 -15.58 13.93 -7.49
C ALA A 243 -15.94 15.03 -8.50
#